data_117bab8b296545384f4649728d708263
#
_entry.id   117bab8b296545384f4649728d708263
#
_cell.length_a   1.000
_cell.length_b   1.000
_cell.length_c   1.000
_cell.angle_alpha   90.00
_cell.angle_beta   90.00
_cell.angle_gamma   90.00
#
_symmetry.space_group_name_H-M   'P 1'
#
loop_
_entity.id
_entity.type
_entity.pdbx_description
1 polymer ?
#
loop_
_entity_poly.entity_id
_entity_poly.type
_entity_poly.pdbx_seq_one_letter_code
_entity_poly.pdbx_strand_id
1 'polypeptide(L)'
;VLKHFADDGHHPVVATELEFYLLAPGDAPRPEPLLGKVPGTSLRQNGIQYCMADDLFDCDAFLTDVRAACEIQDVPLTAIHSEFSPGQWEINTHHREDAVLACTDAMLLRRIVKGVARRHGLGATFMAKPFADQGGSGLHIHASVYDDRGQNVFAHGEASNPPTLTAPLRHAV
;
A
#
# COMPACT_ATOMS: atom_id res chain seq x y z
N VAL A 1 1.17 -15.92 18.60
CA VAL A 1 1.88 -14.62 18.63
C VAL A 1 1.04 -13.61 19.39
N LEU A 2 -0.18 -13.20 18.93
CA LEU A 2 -0.99 -12.16 19.58
C LEU A 2 -1.32 -12.44 21.04
N LYS A 3 -1.52 -13.73 21.40
CA LYS A 3 -1.73 -14.11 22.81
C LYS A 3 -0.56 -13.70 23.71
N HIS A 4 0.69 -13.84 23.25
CA HIS A 4 1.85 -13.40 24.04
C HIS A 4 1.88 -11.89 24.23
N PHE A 5 1.53 -11.11 23.19
CA PHE A 5 1.38 -9.66 23.34
C PHE A 5 0.34 -9.32 24.41
N ALA A 6 -0.83 -9.96 24.35
CA ALA A 6 -1.91 -9.71 25.32
C ALA A 6 -1.53 -10.16 26.74
N ASP A 7 -0.85 -11.30 26.90
CA ASP A 7 -0.38 -11.80 28.20
C ASP A 7 0.64 -10.81 28.82
N ASP A 8 1.37 -10.05 28.00
CA ASP A 8 2.33 -9.02 28.42
C ASP A 8 1.71 -7.60 28.51
N GLY A 9 0.39 -7.47 28.35
CA GLY A 9 -0.32 -6.18 28.38
C GLY A 9 0.00 -5.28 27.18
N HIS A 10 0.28 -5.87 26.02
CA HIS A 10 0.62 -5.17 24.79
C HIS A 10 -0.44 -5.34 23.70
N HIS A 11 -0.76 -4.26 23.03
CA HIS A 11 -1.81 -4.18 22.00
C HIS A 11 -1.23 -3.62 20.70
N PRO A 12 -0.89 -4.49 19.71
CA PRO A 12 -0.37 -4.03 18.42
C PRO A 12 -1.46 -3.39 17.59
N VAL A 13 -1.12 -2.26 16.97
CA VAL A 13 -1.95 -1.53 16.00
C VAL A 13 -1.19 -1.50 14.68
N VAL A 14 -1.81 -1.99 13.60
CA VAL A 14 -1.11 -2.27 12.34
C VAL A 14 -1.81 -1.62 11.16
N ALA A 15 -1.03 -1.06 10.25
CA ALA A 15 -1.46 -0.64 8.91
C ALA A 15 -0.55 -1.24 7.85
N THR A 16 -1.01 -1.25 6.60
CA THR A 16 -0.22 -1.76 5.48
C THR A 16 -0.22 -0.79 4.31
N GLU A 17 0.92 -0.73 3.60
CA GLU A 17 1.09 -0.11 2.30
C GLU A 17 1.48 -1.18 1.31
N LEU A 18 0.75 -1.27 0.21
CA LEU A 18 0.97 -2.27 -0.83
C LEU A 18 1.28 -1.58 -2.15
N GLU A 19 2.44 -1.87 -2.71
CA GLU A 19 2.78 -1.45 -4.06
C GLU A 19 2.39 -2.51 -5.09
N PHE A 20 2.00 -2.05 -6.27
CA PHE A 20 1.63 -2.92 -7.37
C PHE A 20 1.82 -2.22 -8.71
N TYR A 21 1.88 -3.02 -9.79
CA TYR A 21 1.82 -2.49 -11.15
C TYR A 21 0.46 -2.76 -11.76
N LEU A 22 -0.11 -1.74 -12.40
CA LEU A 22 -1.13 -1.94 -13.42
C LEU A 22 -0.46 -2.37 -14.72
N LEU A 23 -1.08 -3.34 -15.39
CA LEU A 23 -0.59 -3.93 -16.62
C LEU A 23 -1.49 -3.52 -17.77
N ALA A 24 -0.87 -3.14 -18.88
CA ALA A 24 -1.58 -2.79 -20.11
C ALA A 24 -2.38 -4.00 -20.63
N PRO A 25 -3.53 -3.75 -21.30
CA PRO A 25 -4.27 -4.80 -21.98
C PRO A 25 -3.43 -5.36 -23.15
N GLY A 26 -3.58 -6.66 -23.40
CA GLY A 26 -2.93 -7.31 -24.55
C GLY A 26 -2.57 -8.75 -24.27
N ASP A 27 -2.31 -9.47 -25.35
CA ASP A 27 -1.90 -10.88 -25.34
C ASP A 27 -0.38 -11.04 -25.53
N ALA A 28 0.40 -10.00 -25.18
CA ALA A 28 1.84 -10.02 -25.28
C ALA A 28 2.40 -11.16 -24.41
N PRO A 29 3.43 -11.90 -24.89
CA PRO A 29 4.06 -12.98 -24.14
C PRO A 29 4.65 -12.54 -22.79
N ARG A 30 4.93 -11.23 -22.67
CA ARG A 30 5.36 -10.59 -21.43
C ARG A 30 4.42 -9.42 -21.15
N PRO A 31 3.81 -9.36 -19.95
CA PRO A 31 2.99 -8.23 -19.57
C PRO A 31 3.85 -6.95 -19.52
N GLU A 32 3.25 -5.84 -19.93
CA GLU A 32 3.87 -4.51 -19.90
C GLU A 32 3.16 -3.62 -18.86
N PRO A 33 3.87 -2.69 -18.22
CA PRO A 33 3.22 -1.73 -17.33
C PRO A 33 2.26 -0.84 -18.12
N LEU A 34 1.15 -0.45 -17.48
CA LEU A 34 0.23 0.54 -18.03
C LEU A 34 0.88 1.93 -17.92
N LEU A 35 1.38 2.43 -19.03
CA LEU A 35 1.99 3.76 -19.07
C LEU A 35 0.92 4.84 -19.17
N GLY A 36 1.06 5.90 -18.37
CA GLY A 36 0.31 7.13 -18.51
C GLY A 36 0.62 7.86 -19.82
N LYS A 37 0.05 9.05 -20.01
CA LYS A 37 0.28 9.92 -21.17
C LYS A 37 0.92 11.23 -20.73
N VAL A 38 1.75 11.78 -21.59
CA VAL A 38 2.18 13.16 -21.42
C VAL A 38 0.99 14.08 -21.69
N PRO A 39 0.58 14.94 -20.74
CA PRO A 39 -0.61 15.77 -20.88
C PRO A 39 -0.68 16.55 -22.19
N GLY A 40 -1.85 16.54 -22.83
CA GLY A 40 -2.07 17.23 -24.10
C GLY A 40 -1.43 16.58 -25.32
N THR A 41 -0.86 15.38 -25.19
CA THR A 41 -0.20 14.65 -26.29
C THR A 41 -0.67 13.19 -26.37
N SER A 42 -0.24 12.47 -27.43
CA SER A 42 -0.37 11.01 -27.54
C SER A 42 0.87 10.24 -27.07
N LEU A 43 1.87 10.94 -26.56
CA LEU A 43 3.12 10.33 -26.14
C LEU A 43 2.93 9.56 -24.82
N ARG A 44 3.52 8.38 -24.74
CA ARG A 44 3.54 7.59 -23.51
C ARG A 44 4.51 8.20 -22.51
N GLN A 45 4.05 8.34 -21.26
CA GLN A 45 4.91 8.73 -20.14
C GLN A 45 5.66 7.48 -19.65
N ASN A 46 6.98 7.46 -19.82
CA ASN A 46 7.86 6.35 -19.42
C ASN A 46 8.95 6.78 -18.43
N GLY A 47 8.86 7.98 -17.90
CA GLY A 47 9.74 8.50 -16.85
C GLY A 47 9.19 8.29 -15.45
N ILE A 48 9.83 8.91 -14.46
CA ILE A 48 9.37 8.90 -13.07
C ILE A 48 7.99 9.55 -13.00
N GLN A 49 7.06 8.88 -12.31
CA GLN A 49 5.68 9.36 -12.15
C GLN A 49 5.29 9.60 -10.67
N TYR A 50 6.23 9.56 -9.75
CA TYR A 50 5.96 9.63 -8.31
C TYR A 50 5.04 10.80 -7.94
N CYS A 51 3.88 10.49 -7.39
CA CYS A 51 2.83 11.44 -6.97
C CYS A 51 2.33 12.38 -8.09
N MET A 52 2.43 12.00 -9.37
CA MET A 52 1.93 12.82 -10.47
C MET A 52 0.40 12.77 -10.55
N ALA A 53 -0.23 13.96 -10.55
CA ALA A 53 -1.69 14.06 -10.61
C ALA A 53 -2.27 13.58 -11.94
N ASP A 54 -1.53 13.72 -13.04
CA ASP A 54 -1.99 13.33 -14.37
C ASP A 54 -2.26 11.81 -14.46
N ASP A 55 -1.45 10.99 -13.80
CA ASP A 55 -1.66 9.54 -13.76
C ASP A 55 -2.94 9.18 -12.99
N LEU A 56 -3.28 9.96 -11.95
CA LEU A 56 -4.55 9.81 -11.23
C LEU A 56 -5.74 10.08 -12.13
N PHE A 57 -5.69 11.13 -12.97
CA PHE A 57 -6.75 11.43 -13.94
C PHE A 57 -6.87 10.36 -15.03
N ASP A 58 -5.75 9.86 -15.54
CA ASP A 58 -5.74 8.80 -16.55
C ASP A 58 -6.35 7.48 -16.02
N CYS A 59 -6.24 7.23 -14.71
CA CYS A 59 -6.75 6.02 -14.05
C CYS A 59 -7.99 6.26 -13.17
N ASP A 60 -8.64 7.43 -13.23
CA ASP A 60 -9.70 7.86 -12.32
C ASP A 60 -10.83 6.82 -12.19
N ALA A 61 -11.33 6.31 -13.31
CA ALA A 61 -12.41 5.31 -13.27
C ALA A 61 -12.01 4.02 -12.53
N PHE A 62 -10.78 3.54 -12.74
CA PHE A 62 -10.25 2.37 -12.03
C PHE A 62 -10.10 2.67 -10.53
N LEU A 63 -9.53 3.81 -10.17
CA LEU A 63 -9.29 4.20 -8.78
C LEU A 63 -10.62 4.40 -8.02
N THR A 64 -11.61 4.99 -8.67
CA THR A 64 -12.97 5.16 -8.12
C THR A 64 -13.62 3.81 -7.84
N ASP A 65 -13.55 2.86 -8.76
CA ASP A 65 -14.11 1.51 -8.58
C ASP A 65 -13.36 0.71 -7.49
N VAL A 66 -12.04 0.89 -7.35
CA VAL A 66 -11.27 0.29 -6.25
C VAL A 66 -11.76 0.83 -4.91
N ARG A 67 -11.91 2.16 -4.78
CA ARG A 67 -12.44 2.80 -3.55
C ARG A 67 -13.82 2.27 -3.21
N ALA A 68 -14.75 2.25 -4.16
CA ALA A 68 -16.11 1.75 -3.95
C ALA A 68 -16.12 0.28 -3.51
N ALA A 69 -15.26 -0.56 -4.08
CA ALA A 69 -15.15 -1.96 -3.69
C ALA A 69 -14.54 -2.15 -2.30
N CYS A 70 -13.61 -1.28 -1.88
CA CYS A 70 -13.08 -1.26 -0.52
C CYS A 70 -14.16 -0.88 0.50
N GLU A 71 -14.95 0.15 0.21
CA GLU A 71 -16.07 0.58 1.06
C GLU A 71 -17.10 -0.55 1.27
N ILE A 72 -17.49 -1.25 0.21
CA ILE A 72 -18.44 -2.39 0.29
C ILE A 72 -17.91 -3.53 1.16
N GLN A 73 -16.60 -3.75 1.17
CA GLN A 73 -15.96 -4.86 1.90
C GLN A 73 -15.34 -4.44 3.24
N ASP A 74 -15.63 -3.22 3.71
CA ASP A 74 -15.08 -2.64 4.94
C ASP A 74 -13.54 -2.68 5.01
N VAL A 75 -12.86 -2.53 3.86
CA VAL A 75 -11.41 -2.35 3.81
C VAL A 75 -11.08 -0.87 3.99
N PRO A 76 -10.36 -0.48 5.05
CA PRO A 76 -10.18 0.93 5.43
C PRO A 76 -9.11 1.62 4.57
N LEU A 77 -9.42 1.90 3.33
CA LEU A 77 -8.55 2.58 2.40
C LEU A 77 -8.31 4.04 2.82
N THR A 78 -7.04 4.48 2.83
CA THR A 78 -6.66 5.88 3.09
C THR A 78 -6.26 6.63 1.84
N ALA A 79 -5.25 6.12 1.14
CA ALA A 79 -4.64 6.78 0.00
C ALA A 79 -4.35 5.80 -1.12
N ILE A 80 -4.38 6.31 -2.36
CA ILE A 80 -3.83 5.67 -3.54
C ILE A 80 -3.04 6.75 -4.27
N HIS A 81 -1.82 6.45 -4.68
CA HIS A 81 -1.02 7.37 -5.49
C HIS A 81 -0.13 6.61 -6.49
N SER A 82 0.32 7.34 -7.51
CA SER A 82 1.31 6.82 -8.44
C SER A 82 2.67 6.71 -7.76
N GLU A 83 3.32 5.56 -7.92
CA GLU A 83 4.64 5.27 -7.40
C GLU A 83 5.75 5.64 -8.40
N PHE A 84 7.02 5.35 -8.04
CA PHE A 84 8.20 5.82 -8.76
C PHE A 84 8.23 5.42 -10.24
N SER A 85 7.94 4.15 -10.52
CA SER A 85 8.06 3.62 -11.87
C SER A 85 6.76 3.75 -12.68
N PRO A 86 6.84 3.91 -14.00
CA PRO A 86 5.66 3.98 -14.86
C PRO A 86 4.72 2.78 -14.66
N GLY A 87 3.44 3.05 -14.44
CA GLY A 87 2.43 2.03 -14.16
C GLY A 87 2.46 1.45 -12.75
N GLN A 88 3.37 1.92 -11.88
CA GLN A 88 3.45 1.50 -10.48
C GLN A 88 2.55 2.39 -9.60
N TRP A 89 1.89 1.76 -8.64
CA TRP A 89 0.93 2.39 -7.73
C TRP A 89 1.18 1.91 -6.31
N GLU A 90 0.87 2.76 -5.35
CA GLU A 90 0.80 2.41 -3.94
C GLU A 90 -0.62 2.62 -3.40
N ILE A 91 -1.04 1.73 -2.51
CA ILE A 91 -2.36 1.74 -1.89
C ILE A 91 -2.24 1.45 -0.40
N ASN A 92 -2.80 2.33 0.44
CA ASN A 92 -2.56 2.37 1.87
C ASN A 92 -3.84 2.14 2.66
N THR A 93 -3.72 1.46 3.79
CA THR A 93 -4.83 1.23 4.73
C THR A 93 -4.70 2.06 6.00
N HIS A 94 -5.84 2.32 6.65
CA HIS A 94 -5.84 2.80 8.03
C HIS A 94 -5.38 1.73 9.01
N HIS A 95 -4.89 2.18 10.15
CA HIS A 95 -4.53 1.31 11.27
C HIS A 95 -5.74 0.53 11.78
N ARG A 96 -5.49 -0.73 12.12
CA ARG A 96 -6.42 -1.60 12.85
C ARG A 96 -5.79 -2.00 14.18
N GLU A 97 -6.58 -1.96 15.25
CA GLU A 97 -6.21 -2.48 16.57
C GLU A 97 -6.19 -4.03 16.59
N ASP A 98 -6.86 -4.65 15.62
CA ASP A 98 -6.76 -6.09 15.35
C ASP A 98 -5.76 -6.34 14.22
N ALA A 99 -4.57 -6.83 14.58
CA ALA A 99 -3.51 -7.12 13.62
C ALA A 99 -3.87 -8.26 12.65
N VAL A 100 -4.75 -9.20 13.03
CA VAL A 100 -5.23 -10.25 12.11
C VAL A 100 -6.18 -9.66 11.08
N LEU A 101 -7.05 -8.74 11.52
CA LEU A 101 -7.94 -8.03 10.62
C LEU A 101 -7.15 -7.16 9.63
N ALA A 102 -6.08 -6.47 10.08
CA ALA A 102 -5.18 -5.72 9.20
C ALA A 102 -4.55 -6.61 8.11
N CYS A 103 -4.12 -7.83 8.47
CA CYS A 103 -3.61 -8.81 7.49
C CYS A 103 -4.72 -9.26 6.52
N THR A 104 -5.94 -9.43 7.01
CA THR A 104 -7.11 -9.79 6.18
C THR A 104 -7.43 -8.67 5.20
N ASP A 105 -7.43 -7.41 5.67
CA ASP A 105 -7.63 -6.23 4.83
C ASP A 105 -6.61 -6.16 3.69
N ALA A 106 -5.33 -6.40 3.97
CA ALA A 106 -4.28 -6.45 2.95
C ALA A 106 -4.54 -7.54 1.90
N MET A 107 -5.01 -8.72 2.31
CA MET A 107 -5.36 -9.81 1.40
C MET A 107 -6.59 -9.47 0.54
N LEU A 108 -7.62 -8.87 1.14
CA LEU A 108 -8.82 -8.41 0.44
C LEU A 108 -8.47 -7.30 -0.55
N LEU A 109 -7.65 -6.33 -0.14
CA LEU A 109 -7.21 -5.23 -0.98
C LEU A 109 -6.52 -5.71 -2.26
N ARG A 110 -5.61 -6.69 -2.15
CA ARG A 110 -4.98 -7.32 -3.32
C ARG A 110 -6.00 -7.96 -4.26
N ARG A 111 -7.04 -8.60 -3.71
CA ARG A 111 -8.11 -9.22 -4.51
C ARG A 111 -8.99 -8.18 -5.17
N ILE A 112 -9.35 -7.11 -4.46
CA ILE A 112 -10.11 -5.97 -4.98
C ILE A 112 -9.38 -5.35 -6.17
N VAL A 113 -8.14 -4.95 -5.99
CA VAL A 113 -7.32 -4.32 -7.06
C VAL A 113 -7.26 -5.20 -8.30
N LYS A 114 -6.95 -6.50 -8.15
CA LYS A 114 -6.90 -7.44 -9.28
C LYS A 114 -8.27 -7.66 -9.94
N GLY A 115 -9.32 -7.72 -9.14
CA GLY A 115 -10.70 -7.90 -9.63
C GLY A 115 -11.19 -6.70 -10.41
N VAL A 116 -10.97 -5.51 -9.88
CA VAL A 116 -11.34 -4.25 -10.52
C VAL A 116 -10.50 -4.03 -11.78
N ALA A 117 -9.17 -4.24 -11.74
CA ALA A 117 -8.31 -4.13 -12.92
C ALA A 117 -8.86 -4.97 -14.08
N ARG A 118 -9.22 -6.23 -13.82
CA ARG A 118 -9.81 -7.12 -14.83
C ARG A 118 -11.13 -6.60 -15.40
N ARG A 119 -11.98 -5.96 -14.59
CA ARG A 119 -13.24 -5.34 -15.07
C ARG A 119 -12.98 -4.17 -16.02
N HIS A 120 -11.85 -3.48 -15.86
CA HIS A 120 -11.38 -2.42 -16.74
C HIS A 120 -10.53 -2.92 -17.93
N GLY A 121 -10.45 -4.24 -18.15
CA GLY A 121 -9.61 -4.82 -19.20
C GLY A 121 -8.12 -4.71 -18.94
N LEU A 122 -7.73 -4.44 -17.68
CA LEU A 122 -6.35 -4.29 -17.23
C LEU A 122 -5.90 -5.53 -16.45
N GLY A 123 -4.58 -5.67 -16.28
CA GLY A 123 -3.99 -6.55 -15.28
C GLY A 123 -3.49 -5.77 -14.06
N ALA A 124 -3.26 -6.49 -12.95
CA ALA A 124 -2.54 -5.96 -11.80
C ALA A 124 -1.64 -7.03 -11.17
N THR A 125 -0.42 -6.67 -10.81
CA THR A 125 0.53 -7.57 -10.17
C THR A 125 1.13 -6.98 -8.91
N PHE A 126 1.16 -7.78 -7.84
CA PHE A 126 1.85 -7.51 -6.58
C PHE A 126 3.15 -8.31 -6.46
N MET A 127 3.72 -8.71 -7.59
CA MET A 127 5.02 -9.36 -7.63
C MET A 127 6.11 -8.38 -7.20
N ALA A 128 7.00 -8.80 -6.29
CA ALA A 128 8.01 -7.92 -5.72
C ALA A 128 8.95 -7.29 -6.77
N LYS A 129 9.24 -7.98 -7.87
CA LYS A 129 10.07 -7.47 -8.98
C LYS A 129 9.54 -7.99 -10.31
N PRO A 130 8.44 -7.41 -10.84
CA PRO A 130 7.86 -7.89 -12.10
C PRO A 130 8.68 -7.51 -13.33
N PHE A 131 9.38 -6.38 -13.28
CA PHE A 131 10.20 -5.85 -14.37
C PHE A 131 11.62 -5.60 -13.87
N ALA A 132 12.62 -6.14 -14.60
CA ALA A 132 14.02 -6.12 -14.17
C ALA A 132 14.60 -4.68 -14.12
N ASP A 133 14.13 -3.83 -15.02
CA ASP A 133 14.58 -2.44 -15.25
C ASP A 133 13.71 -1.38 -14.54
N GLN A 134 12.64 -1.78 -13.86
CA GLN A 134 11.73 -0.88 -13.14
C GLN A 134 11.90 -1.04 -11.62
N GLY A 135 11.24 -0.19 -10.83
CA GLY A 135 11.18 -0.33 -9.37
C GLY A 135 10.60 -1.67 -8.92
N GLY A 136 11.01 -2.16 -7.77
CA GLY A 136 10.33 -3.26 -7.09
C GLY A 136 9.06 -2.78 -6.40
N SER A 137 8.12 -3.70 -6.14
CA SER A 137 6.91 -3.41 -5.37
C SER A 137 7.11 -3.83 -3.92
N GLY A 138 7.01 -2.87 -3.01
CA GLY A 138 7.10 -3.06 -1.57
C GLY A 138 5.81 -3.58 -0.95
N LEU A 139 5.94 -4.11 0.23
CA LEU A 139 4.88 -4.29 1.21
C LEU A 139 5.42 -3.72 2.52
N HIS A 140 4.97 -2.52 2.88
CA HIS A 140 5.34 -1.91 4.13
C HIS A 140 4.30 -2.25 5.20
N ILE A 141 4.79 -2.52 6.40
CA ILE A 141 3.95 -2.80 7.57
C ILE A 141 4.30 -1.76 8.62
N HIS A 142 3.31 -0.93 8.96
CA HIS A 142 3.42 0.02 10.05
C HIS A 142 2.85 -0.62 11.30
N ALA A 143 3.64 -0.64 12.36
CA ALA A 143 3.21 -1.19 13.64
C ALA A 143 3.49 -0.21 14.76
N SER A 144 2.48 0.04 15.58
CA SER A 144 2.60 0.64 16.90
C SER A 144 2.17 -0.37 17.94
N VAL A 145 2.70 -0.27 19.15
CA VAL A 145 2.29 -1.13 20.27
C VAL A 145 1.88 -0.24 21.43
N TYR A 146 0.70 -0.47 21.96
CA TYR A 146 0.16 0.25 23.11
C TYR A 146 0.13 -0.65 24.33
N ASP A 147 0.33 -0.07 25.51
CA ASP A 147 0.13 -0.75 26.79
C ASP A 147 -1.35 -0.71 27.23
N ASP A 148 -1.68 -1.35 28.36
CA ASP A 148 -3.03 -1.37 28.95
C ASP A 148 -3.53 0.05 29.35
N ARG A 149 -2.66 1.05 29.39
CA ARG A 149 -3.00 2.45 29.65
C ARG A 149 -3.21 3.25 28.37
N GLY A 150 -3.09 2.62 27.21
CA GLY A 150 -3.18 3.28 25.92
C GLY A 150 -1.96 4.13 25.58
N GLN A 151 -0.80 3.88 26.18
CA GLN A 151 0.44 4.59 25.86
C GLN A 151 1.24 3.80 24.81
N ASN A 152 1.70 4.47 23.77
CA ASN A 152 2.56 3.87 22.75
C ASN A 152 3.94 3.56 23.36
N VAL A 153 4.28 2.27 23.47
CA VAL A 153 5.54 1.81 24.09
C VAL A 153 6.77 2.12 23.25
N PHE A 154 6.59 2.47 21.97
CA PHE A 154 7.68 2.90 21.09
C PHE A 154 7.98 4.39 21.19
N ALA A 155 7.03 5.20 21.70
CA ALA A 155 7.20 6.64 21.83
C ALA A 155 7.96 7.02 23.12
N HIS A 156 8.76 8.07 23.07
CA HIS A 156 9.30 8.70 24.27
C HIS A 156 8.24 9.59 24.92
N GLY A 157 8.16 9.56 26.26
CA GLY A 157 7.28 10.45 27.03
C GLY A 157 7.71 11.94 26.96
N GLU A 158 9.00 12.20 26.73
CA GLU A 158 9.60 13.53 26.52
C GLU A 158 10.50 13.50 25.30
N ALA A 159 10.56 14.61 24.56
CA ALA A 159 11.45 14.75 23.41
C ALA A 159 12.92 14.71 23.88
N SER A 160 13.63 13.65 23.56
CA SER A 160 15.08 13.57 23.80
C SER A 160 15.86 14.33 22.71
N ASN A 161 16.91 15.01 23.09
CA ASN A 161 17.82 15.67 22.13
C ASN A 161 19.27 15.21 22.38
N PRO A 162 19.90 14.44 21.48
CA PRO A 162 19.34 13.93 20.21
C PRO A 162 18.22 12.88 20.44
N PRO A 163 17.31 12.70 19.45
CA PRO A 163 16.27 11.68 19.54
C PRO A 163 16.90 10.28 19.71
N THR A 164 16.42 9.52 20.68
CA THR A 164 16.88 8.15 20.91
C THR A 164 15.70 7.19 20.81
N LEU A 165 15.95 6.00 20.27
CA LEU A 165 14.92 4.95 20.23
C LEU A 165 14.66 4.44 21.65
N THR A 166 13.39 4.19 21.98
CA THR A 166 13.03 3.49 23.23
C THR A 166 13.62 2.08 23.25
N ALA A 167 13.80 1.48 24.43
CA ALA A 167 14.29 0.12 24.51
C ALA A 167 13.34 -0.88 23.79
N PRO A 168 12.00 -0.81 23.94
CA PRO A 168 11.08 -1.64 23.16
C PRO A 168 11.24 -1.48 21.66
N LEU A 169 11.37 -0.24 21.15
CA LEU A 169 11.55 -0.02 19.71
C LEU A 169 12.88 -0.59 19.20
N ARG A 170 13.98 -0.43 19.97
CA ARG A 170 15.28 -1.04 19.60
C ARG A 170 15.27 -2.57 19.56
N HIS A 171 14.37 -3.20 20.30
CA HIS A 171 14.23 -4.66 20.27
C HIS A 171 13.28 -5.14 19.18
N ALA A 172 12.47 -4.25 18.61
CA ALA A 172 11.55 -4.54 17.53
C ALA A 172 12.17 -4.40 16.12
N VAL A 173 13.33 -3.73 16.02
CA VAL A 173 14.07 -3.44 14.77
C VAL A 173 15.37 -4.35 14.65
#